data_7030ab49a5675d4df7ae6011f70c0ea8
#
_entry.id   7030ab49a5675d4df7ae6011f70c0ea8
#
_cell.length_a   1.000
_cell.length_b   1.000
_cell.length_c   1.000
_cell.angle_alpha   90.00
_cell.angle_beta   90.00
_cell.angle_gamma   90.00
#
_symmetry.space_group_name_H-M   'P 1'
#
loop_
_entity.id
_entity.type
_entity.pdbx_description
1 polymer ?
#
loop_
_entity_poly.entity_id
_entity_poly.type
_entity_poly.pdbx_seq_one_letter_code
_entity_poly.pdbx_strand_id
1 'polypeptide(L)'
;MNPYLSEKARGEIPRVLKWLRNAGLVFCVFCSVGGLYTLCLSLQDKDYSLIGGYVFWIVVGAVPLALFVRSVKRRYDARTIANRLESYSGPEVPLRWLCSSVGMDTKDIAWYFENGYFANLSLDLNQKVVRKRTVPRYDPNRG
;
A
#
# COMPACT_ATOMS: atom_id res chain seq x y z
N MET A 1 18.57 -4.43 1.43
CA MET A 1 17.18 -4.64 1.92
C MET A 1 16.96 -3.63 3.04
N ASN A 2 15.93 -2.75 2.94
CA ASN A 2 15.76 -1.65 3.90
C ASN A 2 15.34 -2.21 5.28
N PRO A 3 16.16 -2.01 6.35
CA PRO A 3 15.92 -2.59 7.68
C PRO A 3 14.73 -1.96 8.42
N TYR A 4 14.22 -0.84 7.91
CA TYR A 4 13.13 -0.09 8.52
C TYR A 4 11.74 -0.51 8.03
N LEU A 5 11.65 -1.41 7.03
CA LEU A 5 10.38 -1.91 6.52
C LEU A 5 9.95 -3.18 7.25
N SER A 6 8.71 -3.20 7.74
CA SER A 6 8.08 -4.40 8.28
C SER A 6 7.77 -5.41 7.16
N GLU A 7 7.50 -6.66 7.51
CA GLU A 7 7.04 -7.71 6.56
C GLU A 7 5.79 -7.28 5.80
N LYS A 8 4.87 -6.60 6.48
CA LYS A 8 3.64 -6.04 5.89
C LYS A 8 3.95 -5.06 4.74
N ALA A 9 4.96 -4.20 4.92
CA ALA A 9 5.38 -3.22 3.91
C ALA A 9 6.20 -3.86 2.78
N ARG A 10 6.96 -4.92 3.07
CA ARG A 10 7.72 -5.67 2.08
C ARG A 10 6.81 -6.40 1.09
N GLY A 11 5.65 -6.83 1.56
CA GLY A 11 4.66 -7.50 0.72
C GLY A 11 5.15 -8.84 0.17
N GLU A 12 5.96 -9.54 0.95
CA GLU A 12 6.39 -10.90 0.63
C GLU A 12 5.20 -11.83 0.73
N ILE A 13 4.69 -12.22 -0.41
CA ILE A 13 3.58 -13.16 -0.53
C ILE A 13 4.13 -14.44 -1.16
N PRO A 14 3.79 -15.63 -0.65
CA PRO A 14 4.15 -16.90 -1.27
C PRO A 14 3.80 -16.93 -2.76
N ARG A 15 4.61 -17.62 -3.58
CA ARG A 15 4.44 -17.64 -5.03
C ARG A 15 3.03 -18.06 -5.47
N VAL A 16 2.44 -19.03 -4.78
CA VAL A 16 1.07 -19.51 -5.04
C VAL A 16 0.05 -18.40 -4.82
N LEU A 17 0.15 -17.65 -3.72
CA LEU A 17 -0.73 -16.51 -3.46
C LEU A 17 -0.52 -15.35 -4.45
N LYS A 18 0.70 -15.18 -4.98
CA LYS A 18 0.95 -14.20 -6.06
C LYS A 18 0.17 -14.56 -7.32
N TRP A 19 0.18 -15.84 -7.67
CA TRP A 19 -0.55 -16.33 -8.85
C TRP A 19 -2.06 -16.15 -8.67
N LEU A 20 -2.61 -16.61 -7.54
CA LEU A 20 -4.04 -16.44 -7.20
C LEU A 20 -4.46 -14.97 -7.20
N ARG A 21 -3.64 -14.10 -6.63
CA ARG A 21 -3.88 -12.65 -6.65
C ARG A 21 -3.93 -12.12 -8.07
N ASN A 22 -2.98 -12.47 -8.91
CA ASN A 22 -2.91 -11.99 -10.29
C ASN A 22 -4.11 -12.51 -11.11
N ALA A 23 -4.47 -13.79 -10.97
CA ALA A 23 -5.65 -14.35 -11.60
C ALA A 23 -6.95 -13.65 -11.13
N GLY A 24 -7.06 -13.38 -9.82
CA GLY A 24 -8.18 -12.63 -9.26
C GLY A 24 -8.28 -11.20 -9.80
N LEU A 25 -7.13 -10.51 -9.97
CA LEU A 25 -7.11 -9.17 -10.57
C LEU A 25 -7.56 -9.17 -12.02
N VAL A 26 -7.10 -10.13 -12.83
CA VAL A 26 -7.54 -10.30 -14.23
C VAL A 26 -9.04 -10.53 -14.27
N PHE A 27 -9.56 -11.40 -13.41
CA PHE A 27 -11.00 -11.65 -13.30
C PHE A 27 -11.78 -10.38 -12.91
N CYS A 28 -11.31 -9.60 -11.92
CA CYS A 28 -11.94 -8.33 -11.52
C CYS A 28 -11.99 -7.32 -12.67
N VAL A 29 -10.89 -7.20 -13.45
CA VAL A 29 -10.85 -6.32 -14.63
C VAL A 29 -11.86 -6.80 -15.67
N PHE A 30 -11.92 -8.11 -15.93
CA PHE A 30 -12.85 -8.69 -16.89
C PHE A 30 -14.32 -8.44 -16.49
N CYS A 31 -14.67 -8.64 -15.21
CA CYS A 31 -16.01 -8.35 -14.69
C CYS A 31 -16.36 -6.86 -14.81
N SER A 32 -15.42 -5.97 -14.50
CA SER A 32 -15.69 -4.53 -14.57
C SER A 32 -15.87 -4.05 -16.00
N VAL A 33 -14.97 -4.43 -16.90
CA VAL A 33 -15.02 -4.01 -18.32
C VAL A 33 -16.20 -4.67 -19.03
N GLY A 34 -16.40 -5.98 -18.84
CA GLY A 34 -17.53 -6.71 -19.41
C GLY A 34 -18.88 -6.17 -18.92
N GLY A 35 -19.00 -5.90 -17.61
CA GLY A 35 -20.19 -5.31 -17.03
C GLY A 35 -20.49 -3.90 -17.58
N LEU A 36 -19.47 -3.06 -17.75
CA LEU A 36 -19.62 -1.74 -18.36
C LEU A 36 -20.05 -1.84 -19.84
N TYR A 37 -19.41 -2.73 -20.60
CA TYR A 37 -19.74 -2.94 -22.02
C TYR A 37 -21.21 -3.38 -22.19
N THR A 38 -21.63 -4.40 -21.44
CA THR A 38 -23.00 -4.91 -21.49
C THR A 38 -24.02 -3.88 -20.99
N LEU A 39 -23.67 -3.08 -19.97
CA LEU A 39 -24.50 -1.98 -19.50
C LEU A 39 -24.71 -0.92 -20.61
N CYS A 40 -23.64 -0.55 -21.32
CA CYS A 40 -23.72 0.40 -22.43
C CYS A 40 -24.65 -0.11 -23.55
N LEU A 41 -24.54 -1.40 -23.92
CA LEU A 41 -25.42 -2.01 -24.91
C LEU A 41 -26.89 -2.00 -24.47
N SER A 42 -27.17 -2.41 -23.23
CA SER A 42 -28.54 -2.41 -22.69
C SER A 42 -29.17 -1.00 -22.67
N LEU A 43 -28.37 0.02 -22.37
CA LEU A 43 -28.84 1.41 -22.41
C LEU A 43 -29.14 1.86 -23.85
N GLN A 44 -28.36 1.42 -24.82
CA GLN A 44 -28.53 1.72 -26.21
C GLN A 44 -29.83 1.06 -26.78
N ASP A 45 -30.06 -0.20 -26.39
CA ASP A 45 -31.22 -0.99 -26.79
C ASP A 45 -32.46 -0.68 -25.98
N LYS A 46 -32.39 0.22 -24.97
CA LYS A 46 -33.45 0.56 -24.02
C LYS A 46 -34.02 -0.65 -23.27
N ASP A 47 -33.21 -1.70 -23.13
CA ASP A 47 -33.54 -2.88 -22.33
C ASP A 47 -33.04 -2.71 -20.90
N TYR A 48 -33.92 -2.36 -19.99
CA TYR A 48 -33.59 -2.07 -18.59
C TYR A 48 -33.70 -3.30 -17.66
N SER A 49 -34.13 -4.45 -18.18
CA SER A 49 -34.49 -5.63 -17.39
C SER A 49 -33.29 -6.20 -16.62
N LEU A 50 -32.09 -6.08 -17.15
CA LEU A 50 -30.85 -6.67 -16.59
C LEU A 50 -29.85 -5.66 -16.00
N ILE A 51 -30.23 -4.37 -15.94
CA ILE A 51 -29.30 -3.32 -15.45
C ILE A 51 -28.76 -3.63 -14.06
N GLY A 52 -29.61 -4.10 -13.15
CA GLY A 52 -29.17 -4.46 -11.79
C GLY A 52 -28.08 -5.53 -11.77
N GLY A 53 -28.18 -6.52 -12.66
CA GLY A 53 -27.15 -7.55 -12.81
C GLY A 53 -25.81 -6.99 -13.32
N TYR A 54 -25.84 -6.11 -14.30
CA TYR A 54 -24.64 -5.48 -14.84
C TYR A 54 -23.93 -4.59 -13.82
N VAL A 55 -24.70 -3.76 -13.09
CA VAL A 55 -24.18 -2.94 -11.99
C VAL A 55 -23.54 -3.81 -10.91
N PHE A 56 -24.17 -4.94 -10.55
CA PHE A 56 -23.59 -5.89 -9.60
C PHE A 56 -22.20 -6.38 -10.05
N TRP A 57 -22.04 -6.80 -11.31
CA TRP A 57 -20.75 -7.27 -11.82
C TRP A 57 -19.67 -6.18 -11.86
N ILE A 58 -20.06 -4.94 -12.19
CA ILE A 58 -19.14 -3.79 -12.13
C ILE A 58 -18.62 -3.59 -10.71
N VAL A 59 -19.51 -3.62 -9.72
CA VAL A 59 -19.15 -3.45 -8.30
C VAL A 59 -18.26 -4.59 -7.82
N VAL A 60 -18.60 -5.84 -8.15
CA VAL A 60 -17.81 -7.03 -7.78
C VAL A 60 -16.39 -6.97 -8.35
N GLY A 61 -16.21 -6.41 -9.54
CA GLY A 61 -14.90 -6.21 -10.12
C GLY A 61 -14.16 -4.97 -9.59
N ALA A 62 -14.84 -3.82 -9.53
CA ALA A 62 -14.23 -2.53 -9.22
C ALA A 62 -13.77 -2.41 -7.75
N VAL A 63 -14.55 -2.93 -6.78
CA VAL A 63 -14.21 -2.79 -5.36
C VAL A 63 -12.91 -3.51 -5.00
N PRO A 64 -12.71 -4.81 -5.32
CA PRO A 64 -11.43 -5.47 -5.04
C PRO A 64 -10.25 -4.82 -5.76
N LEU A 65 -10.45 -4.34 -6.99
CA LEU A 65 -9.44 -3.64 -7.76
C LEU A 65 -9.00 -2.34 -7.07
N ALA A 66 -9.97 -1.53 -6.62
CA ALA A 66 -9.69 -0.29 -5.88
C ALA A 66 -8.94 -0.56 -4.57
N LEU A 67 -9.33 -1.59 -3.81
CA LEU A 67 -8.65 -2.00 -2.60
C LEU A 67 -7.22 -2.47 -2.87
N PHE A 68 -7.01 -3.19 -3.97
CA PHE A 68 -5.68 -3.62 -4.40
C PHE A 68 -4.80 -2.42 -4.76
N VAL A 69 -5.27 -1.50 -5.60
CA VAL A 69 -4.52 -0.28 -5.98
C VAL A 69 -4.15 0.53 -4.74
N ARG A 70 -5.10 0.69 -3.81
CA ARG A 70 -4.84 1.38 -2.54
C ARG A 70 -3.77 0.67 -1.70
N SER A 71 -3.77 -0.66 -1.66
CA SER A 71 -2.75 -1.46 -0.96
C SER A 71 -1.36 -1.31 -1.58
N VAL A 72 -1.28 -1.33 -2.91
CA VAL A 72 -0.01 -1.13 -3.65
C VAL A 72 0.54 0.27 -3.40
N LYS A 73 -0.30 1.30 -3.49
CA LYS A 73 0.08 2.69 -3.20
C LYS A 73 0.64 2.82 -1.78
N ARG A 74 -0.04 2.28 -0.78
CA ARG A 74 0.42 2.32 0.62
C ARG A 74 1.80 1.70 0.81
N ARG A 75 2.07 0.58 0.15
CA ARG A 75 3.40 -0.06 0.21
C ARG A 75 4.47 0.76 -0.48
N TYR A 76 4.13 1.38 -1.60
CA TYR A 76 5.04 2.28 -2.31
C TYR A 76 5.40 3.49 -1.45
N ASP A 77 4.39 4.13 -0.85
CA ASP A 77 4.58 5.27 0.05
C ASP A 77 5.44 4.89 1.27
N ALA A 78 5.16 3.74 1.90
CA ALA A 78 5.96 3.24 3.02
C ALA A 78 7.44 3.01 2.63
N ARG A 79 7.70 2.48 1.43
CA ARG A 79 9.07 2.32 0.91
C ARG A 79 9.74 3.66 0.68
N THR A 80 9.03 4.63 0.13
CA THR A 80 9.55 5.98 -0.09
C THR A 80 9.93 6.63 1.23
N ILE A 81 9.07 6.56 2.25
CA ILE A 81 9.35 7.06 3.60
C ILE A 81 10.60 6.36 4.18
N ALA A 82 10.67 5.02 4.12
CA ALA A 82 11.78 4.25 4.66
C ALA A 82 13.11 4.59 3.98
N ASN A 83 13.13 4.76 2.66
CA ASN A 83 14.33 5.14 1.90
C ASN A 83 14.80 6.55 2.28
N ARG A 84 13.88 7.49 2.51
CA ARG A 84 14.22 8.83 2.98
C ARG A 84 14.78 8.79 4.39
N LEU A 85 14.20 7.99 5.29
CA LEU A 85 14.73 7.78 6.62
C LEU A 85 16.13 7.17 6.60
N GLU A 86 16.40 6.23 5.70
CA GLU A 86 17.72 5.61 5.54
C GLU A 86 18.77 6.63 5.06
N SER A 87 18.40 7.53 4.15
CA SER A 87 19.31 8.56 3.62
C SER A 87 19.68 9.66 4.63
N TYR A 88 18.94 9.78 5.72
CA TYR A 88 19.26 10.75 6.77
C TYR A 88 20.32 10.19 7.73
N SER A 89 21.41 10.93 7.94
CA SER A 89 22.59 10.42 8.68
C SER A 89 22.40 10.35 10.21
N GLY A 90 21.42 11.08 10.77
CA GLY A 90 21.21 11.15 12.22
C GLY A 90 20.34 10.02 12.77
N PRO A 91 20.44 9.74 14.09
CA PRO A 91 19.61 8.77 14.78
C PRO A 91 18.16 9.26 14.97
N GLU A 92 17.98 10.59 15.00
CA GLU A 92 16.69 11.25 15.12
C GLU A 92 16.42 12.08 13.86
N VAL A 93 15.28 11.86 13.24
CA VAL A 93 14.87 12.54 12.02
C VAL A 93 13.74 13.51 12.35
N PRO A 94 13.90 14.83 12.11
CA PRO A 94 12.81 15.78 12.32
C PRO A 94 11.60 15.45 11.44
N LEU A 95 10.43 15.35 12.04
CA LEU A 95 9.20 14.99 11.32
C LEU A 95 8.89 15.97 10.20
N ARG A 96 9.13 17.29 10.45
CA ARG A 96 8.95 18.33 9.43
C ARG A 96 9.81 18.12 8.20
N TRP A 97 11.07 17.72 8.38
CA TRP A 97 11.97 17.39 7.26
C TRP A 97 11.45 16.17 6.48
N LEU A 98 11.00 15.14 7.20
CA LEU A 98 10.45 13.93 6.58
C LEU A 98 9.20 14.27 5.76
N CYS A 99 8.25 15.02 6.32
CA CYS A 99 7.05 15.48 5.64
C CYS A 99 7.37 16.22 4.34
N SER A 100 8.30 17.19 4.39
CA SER A 100 8.68 17.96 3.21
C SER A 100 9.42 17.12 2.16
N SER A 101 10.24 16.15 2.59
CA SER A 101 11.02 15.30 1.66
C SER A 101 10.17 14.25 0.93
N VAL A 102 9.05 13.85 1.51
CA VAL A 102 8.12 12.84 0.96
C VAL A 102 6.88 13.48 0.34
N GLY A 103 6.58 14.74 0.69
CA GLY A 103 5.37 15.44 0.25
C GLY A 103 4.09 14.93 0.91
N MET A 104 4.19 14.49 2.17
CA MET A 104 3.06 13.96 2.96
C MET A 104 2.86 14.76 4.23
N ASP A 105 1.62 14.78 4.71
CA ASP A 105 1.29 15.38 5.99
C ASP A 105 1.71 14.52 7.19
N THR A 106 1.89 15.17 8.34
CA THR A 106 2.21 14.50 9.61
C THR A 106 1.22 13.39 9.96
N LYS A 107 -0.08 13.62 9.70
CA LYS A 107 -1.15 12.64 9.96
C LYS A 107 -0.99 11.39 9.11
N ASP A 108 -0.65 11.57 7.83
CA ASP A 108 -0.45 10.45 6.92
C ASP A 108 0.76 9.61 7.34
N ILE A 109 1.87 10.25 7.69
CA ILE A 109 3.07 9.56 8.18
C ILE A 109 2.75 8.81 9.48
N ALA A 110 2.08 9.46 10.45
CA ALA A 110 1.68 8.81 11.71
C ALA A 110 0.82 7.58 11.46
N TRP A 111 -0.11 7.65 10.51
CA TRP A 111 -0.93 6.52 10.12
C TRP A 111 -0.11 5.29 9.70
N TYR A 112 1.00 5.47 8.95
CA TYR A 112 1.88 4.36 8.56
C TYR A 112 2.60 3.73 9.77
N PHE A 113 2.99 4.54 10.76
CA PHE A 113 3.59 4.03 12.00
C PHE A 113 2.58 3.24 12.84
N GLU A 114 1.39 3.78 13.06
CA GLU A 114 0.30 3.14 13.81
C GLU A 114 -0.15 1.82 13.17
N ASN A 115 -0.15 1.76 11.84
CA ASN A 115 -0.54 0.56 11.11
C ASN A 115 0.58 -0.47 10.91
N GLY A 116 1.75 -0.27 11.53
CA GLY A 116 2.82 -1.25 11.56
C GLY A 116 3.53 -1.47 10.22
N TYR A 117 3.65 -0.42 9.39
CA TYR A 117 4.42 -0.51 8.14
C TYR A 117 5.93 -0.44 8.37
N PHE A 118 6.37 0.01 9.53
CA PHE A 118 7.78 0.17 9.86
C PHE A 118 8.22 -0.79 10.97
N ALA A 119 9.48 -1.23 10.87
CA ALA A 119 10.20 -1.96 11.90
C ALA A 119 11.41 -1.12 12.34
N ASN A 120 11.85 -1.29 13.59
CA ASN A 120 13.02 -0.59 14.13
C ASN A 120 12.97 0.95 14.08
N LEU A 121 11.77 1.50 14.02
CA LEU A 121 11.49 2.93 14.06
C LEU A 121 10.47 3.22 15.15
N SER A 122 10.59 4.36 15.80
CA SER A 122 9.56 4.88 16.70
C SER A 122 9.25 6.33 16.36
N LEU A 123 7.96 6.67 16.33
CA LEU A 123 7.49 8.03 16.11
C LEU A 123 7.15 8.66 17.46
N ASP A 124 7.77 9.79 17.74
CA ASP A 124 7.45 10.65 18.89
C ASP A 124 6.74 11.92 18.38
N LEU A 125 5.42 11.92 18.52
CA LEU A 125 4.60 13.06 18.08
C LEU A 125 4.78 14.31 18.95
N ASN A 126 5.13 14.13 20.23
CA ASN A 126 5.33 15.24 21.14
C ASN A 126 6.62 16.01 20.80
N GLN A 127 7.67 15.28 20.51
CA GLN A 127 8.95 15.84 20.09
C GLN A 127 9.05 16.10 18.59
N LYS A 128 8.06 15.64 17.83
CA LYS A 128 8.00 15.72 16.36
C LYS A 128 9.24 15.13 15.66
N VAL A 129 9.68 13.98 16.16
CA VAL A 129 10.85 13.26 15.63
C VAL A 129 10.54 11.79 15.39
N VAL A 130 11.24 11.21 14.41
CA VAL A 130 11.30 9.78 14.18
C VAL A 130 12.65 9.28 14.67
N ARG A 131 12.67 8.36 15.63
CA ARG A 131 13.88 7.75 16.18
C ARG A 131 14.16 6.43 15.49
N LYS A 132 15.41 6.26 15.06
CA LYS A 132 15.93 5.01 14.54
C LYS A 132 16.44 4.16 15.71
N ARG A 133 15.83 2.99 15.92
CA ARG A 133 16.41 2.01 16.83
C ARG A 133 17.63 1.40 16.17
N THR A 134 18.75 1.39 16.88
CA THR A 134 19.98 0.71 16.44
C THR A 134 19.66 -0.77 16.26
N VAL A 135 19.62 -1.24 15.01
CA VAL A 135 19.60 -2.67 14.74
C VAL A 135 20.99 -3.18 15.11
N PRO A 136 21.15 -4.13 16.04
CA PRO A 136 22.45 -4.74 16.31
C PRO A 136 22.98 -5.25 14.97
N ARG A 137 24.10 -4.69 14.52
CA ARG A 137 24.79 -5.21 13.34
C ARG A 137 25.21 -6.62 13.69
N TYR A 138 24.65 -7.61 13.02
CA TYR A 138 25.09 -8.98 13.16
C TYR A 138 26.58 -9.00 12.82
N ASP A 139 27.41 -9.23 13.82
CA ASP A 139 28.85 -9.40 13.66
C ASP A 139 29.10 -10.89 13.42
N PRO A 140 29.39 -11.31 12.17
CA PRO A 140 29.65 -12.72 11.86
C PRO A 140 30.88 -13.30 12.56
N ASN A 141 31.72 -12.45 13.21
CA ASN A 141 32.95 -12.86 13.90
C ASN A 141 32.78 -13.04 15.42
N ARG A 142 31.54 -12.93 15.94
CA ARG A 142 31.25 -13.26 17.35
C ARG A 142 30.61 -14.65 17.45
N GLY A 143 31.28 -15.65 16.97
CA GLY A 143 30.98 -17.07 17.14
C GLY A 143 32.19 -17.77 17.70
#